data_4a2847ea2deb67b095e4c19be02b0a9d
#
_entry.id   4a2847ea2deb67b095e4c19be02b0a9d
#
_cell.length_a   1.000
_cell.length_b   1.000
_cell.length_c   1.000
_cell.angle_alpha   90.00
_cell.angle_beta   90.00
_cell.angle_gamma   90.00
#
_symmetry.space_group_name_H-M   'P 1'
#
loop_
_entity.id
_entity.type
_entity.pdbx_description
1 polymer ?
#
loop_
_entity_poly.entity_id
_entity_poly.type
_entity_poly.pdbx_seq_one_letter_code
_entity_poly.pdbx_strand_id
1 'polypeptide(L)'
;MRANGQASKDRELLTSMATVAYVLSREGKEYNRLLAEQFQRWERVDMEKIAATAAMPPEHLLFYKAVAQTLGWLQQIPIAKERKENDLTYRLSPVPVIYLQVLLEARGGVTQGVARRLEKLLGEAHEATRGKGPRRLLAVVAGLQTWAAVELPEVGRGGALDLEETQRVALNACGRARWTALAPLKMYALCQGADFGTPRAILPPMGSAVSRGIERLFGFALGESESDYRLSRGLHLKLADLAHTSIWDINSGLYRLGGGS
;
A
#
# COMPACT_ATOMS: atom_id res chain seq x y z
N MET A 1 26.29 -42.21 7.99
CA MET A 1 25.66 -41.56 9.16
C MET A 1 25.52 -40.04 9.07
N ARG A 2 26.32 -39.29 8.30
CA ARG A 2 26.20 -37.80 8.18
C ARG A 2 24.97 -37.34 7.39
N ALA A 3 24.47 -38.08 6.42
CA ALA A 3 23.32 -37.68 5.58
C ALA A 3 21.97 -37.63 6.33
N ASN A 4 21.74 -38.53 7.30
CA ASN A 4 20.47 -38.54 8.04
C ASN A 4 20.34 -37.37 9.02
N GLY A 5 21.43 -36.85 9.57
CA GLY A 5 21.41 -35.71 10.48
C GLY A 5 21.10 -34.38 9.75
N GLN A 6 21.57 -34.23 8.52
CA GLN A 6 21.28 -33.05 7.71
C GLN A 6 19.81 -33.04 7.28
N ALA A 7 19.29 -34.16 6.77
CA ALA A 7 17.89 -34.26 6.37
C ALA A 7 16.89 -33.99 7.53
N SER A 8 17.26 -34.39 8.77
CA SER A 8 16.45 -34.07 9.96
C SER A 8 16.46 -32.58 10.27
N LYS A 9 17.62 -31.90 10.22
CA LYS A 9 17.74 -30.45 10.45
C LYS A 9 17.01 -29.63 9.38
N ASP A 10 17.12 -30.04 8.13
CA ASP A 10 16.44 -29.36 7.02
C ASP A 10 14.92 -29.48 7.15
N ARG A 11 14.42 -30.63 7.61
CA ARG A 11 12.99 -30.85 7.88
C ARG A 11 12.50 -30.02 9.07
N GLU A 12 13.29 -29.91 10.12
CA GLU A 12 12.97 -29.08 11.29
C GLU A 12 12.93 -27.59 10.94
N LEU A 13 13.90 -27.13 10.14
CA LEU A 13 13.94 -25.76 9.62
C LEU A 13 12.73 -25.44 8.74
N LEU A 14 12.35 -26.32 7.82
CA LEU A 14 11.19 -26.15 6.96
C LEU A 14 9.89 -26.11 7.78
N THR A 15 9.76 -26.96 8.81
CA THR A 15 8.59 -26.94 9.71
C THR A 15 8.51 -25.63 10.49
N SER A 16 9.62 -25.14 11.00
CA SER A 16 9.72 -23.83 11.67
C SER A 16 9.32 -22.68 10.74
N MET A 17 9.82 -22.68 9.51
CA MET A 17 9.49 -21.65 8.51
C MET A 17 8.00 -21.71 8.12
N ALA A 18 7.42 -22.89 7.97
CA ALA A 18 6.00 -23.04 7.66
C ALA A 18 5.12 -22.50 8.81
N THR A 19 5.50 -22.74 10.07
CA THR A 19 4.82 -22.19 11.23
C THR A 19 4.88 -20.66 11.25
N VAL A 20 6.06 -20.08 11.01
CA VAL A 20 6.24 -18.63 10.90
C VAL A 20 5.37 -18.06 9.77
N ALA A 21 5.41 -18.68 8.60
CA ALA A 21 4.62 -18.26 7.45
C ALA A 21 3.11 -18.29 7.73
N TYR A 22 2.64 -19.34 8.41
CA TYR A 22 1.24 -19.45 8.81
C TYR A 22 0.81 -18.33 9.77
N VAL A 23 1.62 -18.02 10.80
CA VAL A 23 1.33 -16.93 11.75
C VAL A 23 1.30 -15.60 11.03
N LEU A 24 2.29 -15.30 10.20
CA LEU A 24 2.34 -14.07 9.39
C LEU A 24 1.11 -13.95 8.49
N SER A 25 0.72 -15.03 7.83
CA SER A 25 -0.46 -15.07 6.96
C SER A 25 -1.73 -14.73 7.73
N ARG A 26 -1.93 -15.32 8.90
CA ARG A 26 -3.12 -15.07 9.74
C ARG A 26 -3.20 -13.62 10.17
N GLU A 27 -2.13 -13.08 10.73
CA GLU A 27 -2.06 -11.68 11.16
C GLU A 27 -2.23 -10.71 9.98
N GLY A 28 -1.63 -11.07 8.83
CA GLY A 28 -1.72 -10.27 7.61
C GLY A 28 -3.11 -10.26 7.00
N LYS A 29 -3.80 -11.39 6.95
CA LYS A 29 -5.20 -11.48 6.48
C LYS A 29 -6.12 -10.60 7.30
N GLU A 30 -6.01 -10.67 8.62
CA GLU A 30 -6.83 -9.82 9.49
C GLU A 30 -6.54 -8.33 9.26
N TYR A 31 -5.28 -7.96 9.14
CA TYR A 31 -4.91 -6.58 8.85
C TYR A 31 -5.39 -6.11 7.47
N ASN A 32 -5.24 -6.96 6.44
CA ASN A 32 -5.71 -6.66 5.08
C ASN A 32 -7.25 -6.50 5.03
N ARG A 33 -7.98 -7.32 5.79
CA ARG A 33 -9.44 -7.18 5.95
C ARG A 33 -9.80 -5.79 6.50
N LEU A 34 -9.13 -5.36 7.57
CA LEU A 34 -9.35 -4.03 8.14
C LEU A 34 -9.02 -2.89 7.15
N LEU A 35 -7.94 -3.05 6.37
CA LEU A 35 -7.59 -2.07 5.34
C LEU A 35 -8.65 -2.00 4.24
N ALA A 36 -9.14 -3.14 3.76
CA ALA A 36 -10.19 -3.21 2.75
C ALA A 36 -11.50 -2.60 3.25
N GLU A 37 -11.89 -2.88 4.49
CA GLU A 37 -13.06 -2.27 5.12
C GLU A 37 -12.94 -0.75 5.24
N GLN A 38 -11.77 -0.25 5.63
CA GLN A 38 -11.51 1.19 5.65
C GLN A 38 -11.65 1.82 4.26
N PHE A 39 -11.17 1.13 3.24
CA PHE A 39 -11.26 1.59 1.87
C PHE A 39 -12.71 1.60 1.35
N GLN A 40 -13.51 0.61 1.69
CA GLN A 40 -14.92 0.53 1.33
C GLN A 40 -15.74 1.67 1.96
N ARG A 41 -15.35 2.18 3.14
CA ARG A 41 -16.05 3.32 3.79
C ARG A 41 -16.01 4.64 3.01
N TRP A 42 -15.25 4.69 1.92
CA TRP A 42 -15.33 5.81 0.97
C TRP A 42 -16.65 5.85 0.18
N GLU A 43 -17.51 4.86 0.30
CA GLU A 43 -18.81 4.79 -0.40
C GLU A 43 -19.74 5.97 -0.10
N ARG A 44 -19.50 6.71 0.97
CA ARG A 44 -20.21 7.96 1.26
C ARG A 44 -19.77 9.15 0.42
N VAL A 45 -18.68 9.01 -0.31
CA VAL A 45 -18.24 9.98 -1.31
C VAL A 45 -18.87 9.56 -2.62
N ASP A 46 -19.53 10.50 -3.29
CA ASP A 46 -20.15 10.25 -4.60
C ASP A 46 -19.05 10.00 -5.66
N MET A 47 -18.56 8.75 -5.67
CA MET A 47 -17.47 8.30 -6.57
C MET A 47 -17.92 8.31 -8.03
N GLU A 48 -19.21 8.07 -8.31
CA GLU A 48 -19.76 8.11 -9.66
C GLU A 48 -19.73 9.53 -10.22
N LYS A 49 -20.08 10.50 -9.40
CA LYS A 49 -20.00 11.92 -9.77
C LYS A 49 -18.56 12.38 -10.00
N ILE A 50 -17.63 11.92 -9.17
CA ILE A 50 -16.22 12.20 -9.36
C ILE A 50 -15.69 11.54 -10.66
N ALA A 51 -16.08 10.29 -10.93
CA ALA A 51 -15.73 9.58 -12.15
C ALA A 51 -16.27 10.28 -13.39
N ALA A 52 -17.54 10.67 -13.37
CA ALA A 52 -18.17 11.40 -14.47
C ALA A 52 -17.46 12.75 -14.74
N THR A 53 -17.05 13.46 -13.68
CA THR A 53 -16.33 14.73 -13.81
C THR A 53 -14.91 14.53 -14.34
N ALA A 54 -14.26 13.44 -13.94
CA ALA A 54 -12.88 13.14 -14.34
C ALA A 54 -12.78 12.50 -15.74
N ALA A 55 -13.89 12.06 -16.33
CA ALA A 55 -13.96 11.38 -17.63
C ALA A 55 -12.94 10.23 -17.77
N MET A 56 -12.81 9.41 -16.72
CA MET A 56 -11.85 8.29 -16.69
C MET A 56 -12.53 6.95 -16.43
N PRO A 57 -11.91 5.82 -16.82
CA PRO A 57 -12.40 4.49 -16.48
C PRO A 57 -12.56 4.30 -14.96
N PRO A 58 -13.60 3.58 -14.49
CA PRO A 58 -13.82 3.30 -13.07
C PRO A 58 -12.62 2.66 -12.38
N GLU A 59 -11.89 1.79 -13.05
CA GLU A 59 -10.70 1.09 -12.55
C GLU A 59 -9.54 2.06 -12.32
N HIS A 60 -9.36 3.03 -13.21
CA HIS A 60 -8.39 4.10 -13.00
C HIS A 60 -8.75 4.94 -11.79
N LEU A 61 -10.03 5.27 -11.64
CA LEU A 61 -10.50 6.00 -10.47
C LEU A 61 -10.27 5.20 -9.18
N LEU A 62 -10.55 3.89 -9.19
CA LEU A 62 -10.29 3.00 -8.06
C LEU A 62 -8.80 2.97 -7.70
N PHE A 63 -7.92 2.94 -8.71
CA PHE A 63 -6.49 2.98 -8.49
C PHE A 63 -6.04 4.34 -7.90
N TYR A 64 -6.52 5.47 -8.43
CA TYR A 64 -6.21 6.79 -7.87
C TYR A 64 -6.76 6.97 -6.46
N LYS A 65 -7.90 6.35 -6.13
CA LYS A 65 -8.40 6.25 -4.77
C LYS A 65 -7.41 5.51 -3.87
N ALA A 66 -6.83 4.40 -4.36
CA ALA A 66 -5.78 3.66 -3.64
C ALA A 66 -4.51 4.51 -3.44
N VAL A 67 -4.10 5.28 -4.45
CA VAL A 67 -3.00 6.25 -4.33
C VAL A 67 -3.29 7.28 -3.23
N ALA A 68 -4.45 7.92 -3.28
CA ALA A 68 -4.84 8.93 -2.31
C ALA A 68 -4.87 8.39 -0.87
N GLN A 69 -5.39 7.18 -0.68
CA GLN A 69 -5.42 6.50 0.61
C GLN A 69 -4.01 6.24 1.14
N THR A 70 -3.11 5.71 0.31
CA THR A 70 -1.74 5.40 0.73
C THR A 70 -0.92 6.64 1.01
N LEU A 71 -1.12 7.73 0.27
CA LEU A 71 -0.51 9.03 0.56
C LEU A 71 -1.03 9.61 1.89
N GLY A 72 -2.31 9.42 2.21
CA GLY A 72 -2.88 9.76 3.52
C GLY A 72 -2.17 9.02 4.66
N TRP A 73 -1.83 7.75 4.48
CA TRP A 73 -1.09 7.00 5.50
C TRP A 73 0.34 7.51 5.71
N LEU A 74 1.01 8.02 4.65
CA LEU A 74 2.33 8.64 4.80
C LEU A 74 2.32 9.79 5.81
N GLN A 75 1.23 10.52 5.89
CA GLN A 75 1.08 11.60 6.85
C GLN A 75 0.73 11.11 8.26
N GLN A 76 0.41 9.80 8.42
CA GLN A 76 -0.09 9.27 9.69
C GLN A 76 -1.27 10.10 10.23
N ILE A 77 -2.14 10.55 9.31
CA ILE A 77 -3.35 11.22 9.70
C ILE A 77 -4.22 10.17 10.39
N PRO A 78 -4.46 10.31 11.70
CA PRO A 78 -5.32 9.37 12.38
C PRO A 78 -6.70 9.47 11.72
N ILE A 79 -7.30 8.34 11.40
CA ILE A 79 -8.73 8.29 11.14
C ILE A 79 -9.38 8.90 12.38
N ALA A 80 -10.09 10.01 12.21
CA ALA A 80 -10.71 10.70 13.33
C ALA A 80 -11.62 9.70 14.06
N LYS A 81 -11.24 9.33 15.28
CA LYS A 81 -12.04 8.49 16.15
C LYS A 81 -13.09 9.38 16.80
N GLU A 82 -14.30 9.42 16.28
CA GLU A 82 -15.41 9.92 17.05
C GLU A 82 -15.92 8.79 17.97
N ARG A 83 -15.74 8.97 19.26
CA ARG A 83 -16.37 8.14 20.27
C ARG A 83 -17.79 8.68 20.47
N LYS A 84 -18.77 8.05 19.85
CA LYS A 84 -20.13 8.07 20.38
C LYS A 84 -20.26 6.91 21.35
N GLU A 85 -20.91 7.15 22.51
CA GLU A 85 -21.16 6.13 23.52
C GLU A 85 -21.61 4.83 22.86
N ASN A 86 -20.78 3.79 23.00
CA ASN A 86 -20.96 2.42 22.53
C ASN A 86 -20.76 2.11 21.03
N ASP A 87 -20.42 3.07 20.16
CA ASP A 87 -20.13 2.76 18.76
C ASP A 87 -18.92 3.54 18.25
N LEU A 88 -17.88 2.82 17.78
CA LEU A 88 -16.70 3.39 17.16
C LEU A 88 -17.01 3.72 15.70
N THR A 89 -17.66 4.85 15.46
CA THR A 89 -17.82 5.39 14.11
C THR A 89 -16.52 6.05 13.69
N TYR A 90 -15.82 5.41 12.74
CA TYR A 90 -14.70 6.02 12.07
C TYR A 90 -15.22 6.98 11.00
N ARG A 91 -15.03 8.28 11.19
CA ARG A 91 -15.16 9.21 10.08
C ARG A 91 -13.90 9.10 9.22
N LEU A 92 -14.10 8.96 7.93
CA LEU A 92 -13.02 9.15 6.96
C LEU A 92 -12.40 10.53 7.19
N SER A 93 -11.08 10.53 7.38
CA SER A 93 -10.36 11.80 7.27
C SER A 93 -10.67 12.40 5.89
N PRO A 94 -11.04 13.67 5.77
CA PRO A 94 -11.28 14.30 4.48
C PRO A 94 -10.04 14.36 3.60
N VAL A 95 -8.87 14.13 4.16
CA VAL A 95 -7.58 14.29 3.50
C VAL A 95 -7.37 13.36 2.29
N PRO A 96 -7.65 12.05 2.37
CA PRO A 96 -7.57 11.20 1.18
C PRO A 96 -8.52 11.64 0.07
N VAL A 97 -9.72 12.09 0.39
CA VAL A 97 -10.69 12.60 -0.61
C VAL A 97 -10.13 13.83 -1.32
N ILE A 98 -9.50 14.70 -0.57
CA ILE A 98 -8.87 15.91 -1.09
C ILE A 98 -7.67 15.55 -1.98
N TYR A 99 -6.84 14.55 -1.58
CA TYR A 99 -5.75 14.07 -2.42
C TYR A 99 -6.25 13.47 -3.73
N LEU A 100 -7.36 12.72 -3.69
CA LEU A 100 -7.98 12.24 -4.92
C LEU A 100 -8.42 13.38 -5.82
N GLN A 101 -9.10 14.39 -5.28
CA GLN A 101 -9.52 15.56 -6.06
C GLN A 101 -8.31 16.27 -6.68
N VAL A 102 -7.25 16.48 -5.90
CA VAL A 102 -6.01 17.09 -6.39
C VAL A 102 -5.36 16.28 -7.51
N LEU A 103 -5.31 14.95 -7.38
CA LEU A 103 -4.78 14.06 -8.41
C LEU A 103 -5.56 14.18 -9.72
N LEU A 104 -6.90 14.18 -9.62
CA LEU A 104 -7.77 14.28 -10.78
C LEU A 104 -7.70 15.65 -11.46
N GLU A 105 -7.67 16.73 -10.68
CA GLU A 105 -7.48 18.09 -11.19
C GLU A 105 -6.09 18.27 -11.83
N ALA A 106 -5.05 17.71 -11.24
CA ALA A 106 -3.69 17.79 -11.77
C ALA A 106 -3.51 17.08 -13.12
N ARG A 107 -4.28 16.02 -13.37
CA ARG A 107 -4.30 15.32 -14.68
C ARG A 107 -4.93 16.19 -15.78
N GLY A 108 -5.84 17.08 -15.43
CA GLY A 108 -6.44 18.07 -16.35
C GLY A 108 -5.54 19.27 -16.67
N GLY A 109 -4.32 19.25 -16.14
CA GLY A 109 -3.36 20.38 -16.22
C GLY A 109 -3.27 21.14 -14.89
N VAL A 110 -2.05 21.35 -14.39
CA VAL A 110 -1.82 22.07 -13.12
C VAL A 110 -2.23 23.52 -13.30
N THR A 111 -3.41 23.87 -12.79
CA THR A 111 -3.83 25.26 -12.69
C THR A 111 -3.30 25.88 -11.39
N GLN A 112 -3.15 27.23 -11.37
CA GLN A 112 -2.80 27.94 -10.11
C GLN A 112 -3.77 27.60 -8.96
N GLY A 113 -5.02 27.24 -9.26
CA GLY A 113 -6.03 26.81 -8.29
C GLY A 113 -5.65 25.51 -7.59
N VAL A 114 -5.11 24.53 -8.32
CA VAL A 114 -4.62 23.25 -7.75
C VAL A 114 -3.43 23.50 -6.83
N ALA A 115 -2.47 24.31 -7.23
CA ALA A 115 -1.33 24.64 -6.40
C ALA A 115 -1.75 25.32 -5.08
N ARG A 116 -2.65 26.29 -5.12
CA ARG A 116 -3.19 26.96 -3.90
C ARG A 116 -3.99 26.01 -3.01
N ARG A 117 -4.78 25.09 -3.58
CA ARG A 117 -5.48 24.07 -2.80
C ARG A 117 -4.50 23.11 -2.13
N LEU A 118 -3.48 22.66 -2.85
CA LEU A 118 -2.39 21.87 -2.29
C LEU A 118 -1.75 22.60 -1.10
N GLU A 119 -1.32 23.83 -1.26
CA GLU A 119 -0.71 24.62 -0.19
C GLU A 119 -1.63 24.76 1.03
N LYS A 120 -2.91 25.07 0.83
CA LYS A 120 -3.89 25.18 1.91
C LYS A 120 -4.06 23.84 2.64
N LEU A 121 -4.23 22.74 1.89
CA LEU A 121 -4.40 21.40 2.45
C LEU A 121 -3.16 20.90 3.19
N LEU A 122 -1.99 21.26 2.66
CA LEU A 122 -0.72 20.98 3.28
C LEU A 122 -0.59 21.73 4.60
N GLY A 123 -1.05 22.98 4.67
CA GLY A 123 -1.13 23.76 5.91
C GLY A 123 -2.08 23.11 6.93
N GLU A 124 -3.30 22.80 6.53
CA GLU A 124 -4.28 22.14 7.40
C GLU A 124 -3.81 20.75 7.89
N ALA A 125 -3.19 19.96 7.02
CA ALA A 125 -2.62 18.66 7.39
C ALA A 125 -1.42 18.82 8.33
N HIS A 126 -0.60 19.86 8.17
CA HIS A 126 0.50 20.16 9.06
C HIS A 126 0.01 20.52 10.47
N GLU A 127 -1.01 21.34 10.57
CA GLU A 127 -1.66 21.69 11.85
C GLU A 127 -2.29 20.44 12.51
N ALA A 128 -3.00 19.63 11.76
CA ALA A 128 -3.65 18.41 12.26
C ALA A 128 -2.64 17.35 12.76
N THR A 129 -1.43 17.32 12.21
CA THR A 129 -0.38 16.34 12.60
C THR A 129 0.55 16.83 13.69
N ARG A 130 0.30 18.01 14.29
CA ARG A 130 1.11 18.61 15.35
C ARG A 130 2.62 18.53 15.08
N GLY A 131 3.05 18.99 13.92
CA GLY A 131 4.47 19.18 13.65
C GLY A 131 5.29 17.92 13.37
N LYS A 132 4.68 16.80 12.99
CA LYS A 132 5.42 15.65 12.47
C LYS A 132 5.94 15.92 11.06
N GLY A 133 6.68 16.93 10.98
CA GLY A 133 7.77 17.31 10.09
C GLY A 133 7.49 17.52 8.61
N PRO A 134 8.16 18.52 8.05
CA PRO A 134 8.09 18.88 6.63
C PRO A 134 8.49 17.73 5.67
N ARG A 135 9.27 16.73 6.13
CA ARG A 135 9.71 15.59 5.30
C ARG A 135 8.57 14.72 4.80
N ARG A 136 7.57 14.43 5.65
CA ARG A 136 6.41 13.60 5.24
C ARG A 136 5.52 14.33 4.26
N LEU A 137 5.37 15.61 4.47
CA LEU A 137 4.62 16.49 3.60
C LEU A 137 5.26 16.56 2.21
N LEU A 138 6.58 16.74 2.13
CA LEU A 138 7.32 16.69 0.88
C LEU A 138 7.15 15.35 0.16
N ALA A 139 7.14 14.23 0.90
CA ALA A 139 6.90 12.92 0.32
C ALA A 139 5.48 12.78 -0.27
N VAL A 140 4.48 13.36 0.38
CA VAL A 140 3.10 13.38 -0.15
C VAL A 140 3.00 14.24 -1.40
N VAL A 141 3.57 15.44 -1.39
CA VAL A 141 3.59 16.33 -2.58
C VAL A 141 4.28 15.65 -3.74
N ALA A 142 5.47 15.09 -3.51
CA ALA A 142 6.19 14.34 -4.53
C ALA A 142 5.38 13.16 -5.05
N GLY A 143 4.69 12.42 -4.16
CA GLY A 143 3.79 11.34 -4.54
C GLY A 143 2.62 11.82 -5.40
N LEU A 144 1.96 12.91 -5.03
CA LEU A 144 0.85 13.49 -5.80
C LEU A 144 1.34 13.95 -7.19
N GLN A 145 2.46 14.64 -7.27
CA GLN A 145 3.05 15.08 -8.55
C GLN A 145 3.40 13.89 -9.43
N THR A 146 4.03 12.86 -8.86
CA THR A 146 4.40 11.64 -9.58
C THR A 146 3.17 10.96 -10.16
N TRP A 147 2.16 10.70 -9.34
CA TRP A 147 0.97 9.99 -9.77
C TRP A 147 0.07 10.80 -10.69
N ALA A 148 0.09 12.12 -10.60
CA ALA A 148 -0.58 13.00 -11.57
C ALA A 148 0.04 12.88 -12.98
N ALA A 149 1.33 12.63 -13.08
CA ALA A 149 2.08 12.49 -14.33
C ALA A 149 2.09 11.03 -14.86
N VAL A 150 1.71 10.04 -14.05
CA VAL A 150 1.70 8.62 -14.47
C VAL A 150 0.51 8.36 -15.37
N GLU A 151 0.75 7.88 -16.58
CA GLU A 151 -0.26 7.29 -17.43
C GLU A 151 -0.47 5.83 -17.02
N LEU A 152 -1.67 5.55 -16.50
CA LEU A 152 -2.03 4.17 -16.15
C LEU A 152 -2.25 3.36 -17.43
N PRO A 153 -1.89 2.05 -17.42
CA PRO A 153 -2.16 1.15 -18.54
C PRO A 153 -3.67 1.10 -18.85
N GLU A 154 -3.99 0.72 -20.07
CA GLU A 154 -5.39 0.43 -20.43
C GLU A 154 -5.96 -0.68 -19.56
N VAL A 155 -7.26 -0.58 -19.28
CA VAL A 155 -7.98 -1.61 -18.54
C VAL A 155 -8.09 -2.86 -19.41
N GLY A 156 -7.58 -3.97 -18.91
CA GLY A 156 -7.63 -5.24 -19.61
C GLY A 156 -9.05 -5.77 -19.82
N ARG A 157 -9.19 -6.80 -20.65
CA ARG A 157 -10.50 -7.43 -20.96
C ARG A 157 -11.23 -7.98 -19.73
N GLY A 158 -10.52 -8.21 -18.63
CA GLY A 158 -11.09 -8.65 -17.34
C GLY A 158 -11.60 -7.51 -16.45
N GLY A 159 -11.61 -6.26 -16.91
CA GLY A 159 -12.08 -5.12 -16.12
C GLY A 159 -11.15 -4.74 -14.95
N ALA A 160 -9.85 -5.06 -15.04
CA ALA A 160 -8.86 -4.72 -14.03
C ALA A 160 -7.58 -4.18 -14.69
N LEU A 161 -6.80 -3.40 -13.93
CA LEU A 161 -5.49 -2.95 -14.37
C LEU A 161 -4.48 -4.10 -14.36
N ASP A 162 -3.60 -4.13 -15.35
CA ASP A 162 -2.42 -4.98 -15.33
C ASP A 162 -1.46 -4.48 -14.25
N LEU A 163 -1.32 -5.26 -13.18
CA LEU A 163 -0.49 -4.87 -12.03
C LEU A 163 1.00 -4.85 -12.37
N GLU A 164 1.49 -5.73 -13.24
CA GLU A 164 2.91 -5.75 -13.61
C GLU A 164 3.27 -4.52 -14.42
N GLU A 165 2.43 -4.18 -15.40
CA GLU A 165 2.62 -2.98 -16.21
C GLU A 165 2.45 -1.72 -15.36
N THR A 166 1.42 -1.67 -14.48
CA THR A 166 1.22 -0.55 -13.55
C THR A 166 2.40 -0.38 -12.62
N GLN A 167 2.98 -1.48 -12.10
CA GLN A 167 4.20 -1.45 -11.29
C GLN A 167 5.38 -0.88 -12.07
N ARG A 168 5.56 -1.31 -13.32
CA ARG A 168 6.65 -0.85 -14.18
C ARG A 168 6.58 0.66 -14.41
N VAL A 169 5.41 1.16 -14.77
CA VAL A 169 5.17 2.59 -15.00
C VAL A 169 5.39 3.40 -13.72
N ALA A 170 4.84 2.91 -12.60
CA ALA A 170 4.97 3.56 -11.30
C ALA A 170 6.42 3.63 -10.81
N LEU A 171 7.18 2.55 -10.92
CA LEU A 171 8.59 2.52 -10.51
C LEU A 171 9.45 3.45 -11.36
N ASN A 172 9.18 3.53 -12.66
CA ASN A 172 9.88 4.46 -13.55
C ASN A 172 9.62 5.93 -13.16
N ALA A 173 8.39 6.25 -12.79
CA ALA A 173 7.99 7.62 -12.41
C ALA A 173 8.46 7.99 -10.99
N CYS A 174 8.37 7.07 -10.03
CA CYS A 174 8.71 7.33 -8.62
C CYS A 174 10.22 7.24 -8.31
N GLY A 175 11.03 6.72 -9.20
CA GLY A 175 12.48 6.60 -9.02
C GLY A 175 12.86 5.87 -7.73
N ARG A 176 13.50 6.59 -6.79
CA ARG A 176 13.91 6.02 -5.50
C ARG A 176 12.76 5.85 -4.49
N ALA A 177 11.64 6.55 -4.68
CA ALA A 177 10.49 6.48 -3.77
C ALA A 177 9.63 5.22 -4.01
N ARG A 178 10.25 4.04 -3.98
CA ARG A 178 9.63 2.76 -4.33
C ARG A 178 8.40 2.43 -3.50
N TRP A 179 8.38 2.80 -2.22
CA TRP A 179 7.21 2.60 -1.38
C TRP A 179 5.98 3.34 -1.95
N THR A 180 6.18 4.58 -2.41
CA THR A 180 5.11 5.41 -3.01
C THR A 180 4.55 4.79 -4.29
N ALA A 181 5.39 4.04 -5.04
CA ALA A 181 4.96 3.29 -6.21
C ALA A 181 4.20 2.01 -5.84
N LEU A 182 4.68 1.27 -4.85
CA LEU A 182 4.22 -0.10 -4.58
C LEU A 182 3.04 -0.19 -3.61
N ALA A 183 2.92 0.73 -2.65
CA ALA A 183 1.83 0.72 -1.68
C ALA A 183 0.44 0.89 -2.32
N PRO A 184 0.23 1.75 -3.33
CA PRO A 184 -1.04 1.82 -4.06
C PRO A 184 -1.41 0.53 -4.79
N LEU A 185 -0.43 -0.19 -5.36
CA LEU A 185 -0.67 -1.48 -6.01
C LEU A 185 -1.22 -2.52 -5.04
N LYS A 186 -0.61 -2.60 -3.85
CA LYS A 186 -1.13 -3.47 -2.78
C LYS A 186 -2.56 -3.08 -2.41
N MET A 187 -2.82 -1.80 -2.19
CA MET A 187 -4.14 -1.32 -1.80
C MET A 187 -5.19 -1.61 -2.87
N TYR A 188 -4.86 -1.35 -4.13
CA TYR A 188 -5.73 -1.67 -5.26
C TYR A 188 -6.03 -3.17 -5.33
N ALA A 189 -5.01 -4.03 -5.23
CA ALA A 189 -5.18 -5.49 -5.24
C ALA A 189 -6.08 -5.98 -4.10
N LEU A 190 -5.94 -5.44 -2.89
CA LEU A 190 -6.79 -5.78 -1.76
C LEU A 190 -8.27 -5.41 -1.99
N CYS A 191 -8.52 -4.35 -2.76
CA CYS A 191 -9.88 -3.90 -3.08
C CYS A 191 -10.56 -4.71 -4.18
N GLN A 192 -9.77 -5.39 -5.02
CA GLN A 192 -10.28 -6.31 -6.06
C GLN A 192 -10.74 -7.66 -5.48
N GLY A 193 -10.46 -7.94 -4.21
CA GLY A 193 -10.87 -9.14 -3.52
C GLY A 193 -9.82 -10.24 -3.46
N ALA A 194 -10.11 -11.28 -2.66
CA ALA A 194 -9.18 -12.37 -2.36
C ALA A 194 -8.78 -13.22 -3.59
N ASP A 195 -9.62 -13.24 -4.62
CA ASP A 195 -9.40 -14.01 -5.85
C ASP A 195 -8.58 -13.26 -6.90
N PHE A 196 -8.18 -12.02 -6.61
CA PHE A 196 -7.34 -11.25 -7.50
C PHE A 196 -5.92 -11.82 -7.50
N GLY A 197 -5.61 -12.60 -8.53
CA GLY A 197 -4.32 -13.26 -8.70
C GLY A 197 -3.18 -12.23 -8.70
N THR A 198 -2.34 -12.24 -7.66
CA THR A 198 -1.17 -11.36 -7.63
C THR A 198 -0.06 -11.98 -8.45
N PRO A 199 0.39 -11.33 -9.55
CA PRO A 199 1.50 -11.83 -10.34
C PRO A 199 2.77 -12.00 -9.50
N ARG A 200 3.53 -13.06 -9.77
CA ARG A 200 4.77 -13.35 -9.03
C ARG A 200 5.87 -12.30 -9.23
N ALA A 201 5.78 -11.52 -10.31
CA ALA A 201 6.72 -10.43 -10.59
C ALA A 201 6.52 -9.18 -9.71
N ILE A 202 5.37 -9.05 -9.05
CA ILE A 202 5.06 -7.90 -8.22
C ILE A 202 6.00 -7.82 -7.01
N LEU A 203 6.54 -6.63 -6.79
CA LEU A 203 7.33 -6.30 -5.62
C LEU A 203 6.41 -5.88 -4.46
N PRO A 204 6.56 -6.47 -3.27
CA PRO A 204 5.81 -5.99 -2.11
C PRO A 204 6.33 -4.63 -1.64
N PRO A 205 5.46 -3.73 -1.14
CA PRO A 205 5.91 -2.47 -0.57
C PRO A 205 6.75 -2.73 0.68
N MET A 206 7.93 -2.14 0.74
CA MET A 206 8.86 -2.29 1.84
C MET A 206 9.10 -0.94 2.52
N GLY A 207 8.55 -0.79 3.71
CA GLY A 207 8.80 0.35 4.59
C GLY A 207 9.55 -0.10 5.84
N SER A 208 9.90 0.83 6.72
CA SER A 208 10.66 0.56 7.93
C SER A 208 10.04 -0.51 8.85
N ALA A 209 8.71 -0.63 8.90
CA ALA A 209 8.05 -1.66 9.69
C ALA A 209 8.24 -3.06 9.07
N VAL A 210 8.11 -3.20 7.75
CA VAL A 210 8.35 -4.48 7.06
C VAL A 210 9.81 -4.90 7.23
N SER A 211 10.75 -3.97 7.04
CA SER A 211 12.19 -4.24 7.25
C SER A 211 12.49 -4.72 8.67
N ARG A 212 11.93 -4.05 9.69
CA ARG A 212 12.07 -4.51 11.09
C ARG A 212 11.41 -5.87 11.34
N GLY A 213 10.29 -6.16 10.67
CA GLY A 213 9.67 -7.49 10.75
C GLY A 213 10.58 -8.60 10.20
N ILE A 214 11.22 -8.34 9.08
CA ILE A 214 12.22 -9.24 8.48
C ILE A 214 13.43 -9.41 9.43
N GLU A 215 13.95 -8.30 9.95
CA GLU A 215 15.07 -8.31 10.89
C GLU A 215 14.80 -9.13 12.14
N ARG A 216 13.60 -8.98 12.73
CA ARG A 216 13.18 -9.76 13.91
C ARG A 216 13.11 -11.25 13.66
N LEU A 217 12.72 -11.68 12.46
CA LEU A 217 12.57 -13.09 12.12
C LEU A 217 13.86 -13.74 11.63
N PHE A 218 14.65 -13.01 10.85
CA PHE A 218 15.75 -13.57 10.09
C PHE A 218 17.13 -13.02 10.49
N GLY A 219 17.15 -12.01 11.40
CA GLY A 219 18.37 -11.42 11.91
C GLY A 219 19.13 -10.50 10.94
N PHE A 220 18.51 -10.12 9.82
CA PHE A 220 19.11 -9.18 8.88
C PHE A 220 18.10 -8.09 8.47
N ALA A 221 18.58 -6.86 8.34
CA ALA A 221 17.79 -5.73 7.87
C ALA A 221 17.89 -5.61 6.35
N LEU A 222 16.79 -5.22 5.71
CA LEU A 222 16.76 -4.82 4.30
C LEU A 222 16.66 -3.30 4.19
N GLY A 223 17.44 -2.74 3.27
CA GLY A 223 17.39 -1.33 2.90
C GLY A 223 16.38 -1.04 1.78
N GLU A 224 16.65 0.02 1.03
CA GLU A 224 15.78 0.47 -0.08
C GLU A 224 16.42 0.28 -1.46
N SER A 225 17.51 -0.52 -1.54
CA SER A 225 18.15 -0.83 -2.82
C SER A 225 17.29 -1.77 -3.66
N GLU A 226 17.55 -1.81 -4.94
CA GLU A 226 16.85 -2.75 -5.84
C GLU A 226 17.10 -4.21 -5.45
N SER A 227 18.32 -4.53 -5.03
CA SER A 227 18.67 -5.87 -4.53
C SER A 227 17.87 -6.24 -3.29
N ASP A 228 17.68 -5.29 -2.36
CA ASP A 228 16.88 -5.52 -1.15
C ASP A 228 15.42 -5.80 -1.49
N TYR A 229 14.83 -5.05 -2.42
CA TYR A 229 13.47 -5.30 -2.89
C TYR A 229 13.32 -6.66 -3.59
N ARG A 230 14.31 -7.08 -4.38
CA ARG A 230 14.32 -8.41 -5.01
C ARG A 230 14.44 -9.52 -3.98
N LEU A 231 15.30 -9.36 -2.98
CA LEU A 231 15.46 -10.31 -1.88
C LEU A 231 14.17 -10.38 -1.05
N SER A 232 13.60 -9.23 -0.70
CA SER A 232 12.30 -9.12 -0.02
C SER A 232 11.22 -9.88 -0.77
N ARG A 233 11.11 -9.69 -2.11
CA ARG A 233 10.14 -10.43 -2.94
C ARG A 233 10.36 -11.93 -2.85
N GLY A 234 11.59 -12.40 -2.99
CA GLY A 234 11.91 -13.83 -2.88
C GLY A 234 11.46 -14.42 -1.54
N LEU A 235 11.71 -13.69 -0.46
CA LEU A 235 11.28 -14.07 0.89
C LEU A 235 9.76 -14.11 1.01
N HIS A 236 9.06 -13.07 0.54
CA HIS A 236 7.59 -13.03 0.56
C HIS A 236 6.98 -14.19 -0.23
N LEU A 237 7.49 -14.47 -1.43
CA LEU A 237 7.01 -15.58 -2.25
C LEU A 237 7.20 -16.93 -1.54
N LYS A 238 8.39 -17.16 -0.95
CA LYS A 238 8.68 -18.40 -0.24
C LYS A 238 7.75 -18.61 0.96
N LEU A 239 7.52 -17.56 1.75
CA LEU A 239 6.60 -17.62 2.88
C LEU A 239 5.14 -17.78 2.42
N ALA A 240 4.74 -17.11 1.34
CA ALA A 240 3.41 -17.24 0.78
C ALA A 240 3.14 -18.65 0.26
N ASP A 241 4.11 -19.26 -0.43
CA ASP A 241 4.02 -20.66 -0.88
C ASP A 241 3.90 -21.62 0.31
N LEU A 242 4.68 -21.42 1.39
CA LEU A 242 4.61 -22.26 2.59
C LEU A 242 3.28 -22.12 3.36
N ALA A 243 2.67 -20.96 3.35
CA ALA A 243 1.39 -20.71 4.03
C ALA A 243 0.16 -20.84 3.11
N HIS A 244 0.35 -21.16 1.83
CA HIS A 244 -0.71 -21.18 0.81
C HIS A 244 -1.55 -19.90 0.82
N THR A 245 -0.89 -18.75 0.74
CA THR A 245 -1.51 -17.42 0.87
C THR A 245 -0.94 -16.42 -0.12
N SER A 246 -1.46 -15.18 -0.11
CA SER A 246 -0.97 -14.11 -0.95
C SER A 246 0.32 -13.48 -0.39
N ILE A 247 1.13 -12.88 -1.26
CA ILE A 247 2.29 -12.08 -0.83
C ILE A 247 1.87 -10.86 0.00
N TRP A 248 0.63 -10.37 -0.20
CA TRP A 248 0.08 -9.24 0.53
C TRP A 248 -0.21 -9.59 1.99
N ASP A 249 -0.64 -10.82 2.26
CA ASP A 249 -0.86 -11.30 3.62
C ASP A 249 0.47 -11.41 4.36
N ILE A 250 1.48 -11.99 3.72
CA ILE A 250 2.83 -12.05 4.29
C ILE A 250 3.40 -10.65 4.54
N ASN A 251 3.24 -9.73 3.57
CA ASN A 251 3.70 -8.35 3.72
C ASN A 251 3.04 -7.63 4.90
N SER A 252 1.74 -7.80 5.08
CA SER A 252 1.00 -7.22 6.20
C SER A 252 1.36 -7.87 7.54
N GLY A 253 1.59 -9.18 7.56
CA GLY A 253 2.08 -9.88 8.75
C GLY A 253 3.46 -9.38 9.19
N LEU A 254 4.39 -9.20 8.25
CA LEU A 254 5.70 -8.62 8.52
C LEU A 254 5.60 -7.17 9.00
N TYR A 255 4.69 -6.37 8.41
CA TYR A 255 4.42 -5.01 8.85
C TYR A 255 3.96 -4.96 10.31
N ARG A 256 2.99 -5.81 10.68
CA ARG A 256 2.49 -5.93 12.07
C ARG A 256 3.59 -6.37 13.03
N LEU A 257 4.35 -7.39 12.67
CA LEU A 257 5.47 -7.87 13.48
C LEU A 257 6.53 -6.79 13.69
N GLY A 258 6.78 -5.94 12.72
CA GLY A 258 7.73 -4.82 12.81
C GLY A 258 7.22 -3.62 13.60
N GLY A 259 6.05 -3.71 14.24
CA GLY A 259 5.44 -2.64 15.03
C GLY A 259 4.67 -1.63 14.18
N GLY A 260 4.16 -2.04 13.01
CA GLY A 260 3.17 -1.28 12.25
C GLY A 260 1.80 -1.38 12.91
N SER A 261 1.12 -0.26 13.03
CA SER A 261 -0.22 -0.14 13.65
C SER A 261 -1.25 0.34 12.64
#